data_0ceceb327c51441fc5d4e4525bb5d630
#
_entry.id   0ceceb327c51441fc5d4e4525bb5d630
#
_cell.length_a   1.000
_cell.length_b   1.000
_cell.length_c   1.000
_cell.angle_alpha   90.00
_cell.angle_beta   90.00
_cell.angle_gamma   90.00
#
_symmetry.space_group_name_H-M   'P 1'
#
loop_
_entity.id
_entity.type
_entity.pdbx_description
1 polymer ?
#
loop_
_entity_poly.entity_id
_entity_poly.type
_entity_poly.pdbx_seq_one_letter_code
_entity_poly.pdbx_strand_id
1 'polypeptide(L)'
;MATTNPVKNAIKDLKAEYDRLAQGKESLLAIIDEAELSESVFNSNAIENSTLTLKETERILLEMEVPRHVPVREVFEAKNLARVMEYTKSKAQAAELSLEMILLLHKMLIGNINDAIAGRFRTTGEYVRVGTHIAPAPEHVVQMMETILREFAADRINYFTDKIAKFHLDFETIHPFCDGNGRMGRVIINFQLRRLGSPGIIIRDKEKRVYYASFNEYSKAKNAKTMEKIVTLALTESLHKRITYLRGEKITTLADCAKKGQKSINTLLNAARRQTIPAFREKGVWKIGVYNP
;
A
#
# COMPACT_ATOMS: atom_id res chain seq x y z
N MET A 1 -15.63 2.69 -15.38
CA MET A 1 -15.21 1.51 -14.63
C MET A 1 -13.81 1.14 -15.10
N ALA A 2 -12.84 1.09 -14.22
CA ALA A 2 -11.48 0.74 -14.61
C ALA A 2 -11.21 -0.75 -14.45
N THR A 3 -11.77 -1.37 -13.41
CA THR A 3 -11.60 -2.81 -13.24
C THR A 3 -12.62 -3.55 -14.09
N THR A 4 -12.14 -4.13 -15.19
CA THR A 4 -12.97 -4.89 -16.13
C THR A 4 -13.46 -6.21 -15.54
N ASN A 5 -14.56 -6.76 -16.05
CA ASN A 5 -15.10 -8.03 -15.56
C ASN A 5 -14.07 -9.19 -15.57
N PRO A 6 -13.22 -9.37 -16.60
CA PRO A 6 -12.17 -10.40 -16.56
C PRO A 6 -11.20 -10.21 -15.39
N VAL A 7 -10.80 -8.97 -15.07
CA VAL A 7 -9.90 -8.68 -13.94
C VAL A 7 -10.60 -8.93 -12.61
N LYS A 8 -11.88 -8.54 -12.47
CA LYS A 8 -12.67 -8.83 -11.27
C LYS A 8 -12.78 -10.32 -11.02
N ASN A 9 -13.06 -11.11 -12.05
CA ASN A 9 -13.13 -12.55 -11.95
C ASN A 9 -11.78 -13.16 -11.56
N ALA A 10 -10.69 -12.73 -12.18
CA ALA A 10 -9.35 -13.19 -11.84
C ALA A 10 -9.00 -12.90 -10.36
N ILE A 11 -9.31 -11.71 -9.84
CA ILE A 11 -9.09 -11.38 -8.41
C ILE A 11 -9.99 -12.24 -7.53
N LYS A 12 -11.24 -12.46 -7.91
CA LYS A 12 -12.18 -13.31 -7.15
C LYS A 12 -11.66 -14.74 -7.04
N ASP A 13 -11.18 -15.30 -8.15
CA ASP A 13 -10.64 -16.66 -8.19
C ASP A 13 -9.36 -16.78 -7.35
N LEU A 14 -8.44 -15.82 -7.50
CA LEU A 14 -7.21 -15.76 -6.66
C LEU A 14 -7.54 -15.59 -5.18
N LYS A 15 -8.51 -14.76 -4.83
CA LYS A 15 -8.94 -14.57 -3.44
C LYS A 15 -9.56 -15.84 -2.87
N ALA A 16 -10.42 -16.52 -3.62
CA ALA A 16 -11.03 -17.79 -3.20
C ALA A 16 -9.95 -18.87 -2.99
N GLU A 17 -8.97 -18.93 -3.87
CA GLU A 17 -7.85 -19.85 -3.72
C GLU A 17 -6.98 -19.48 -2.50
N TYR A 18 -6.65 -18.22 -2.33
CA TYR A 18 -5.92 -17.73 -1.16
C TYR A 18 -6.64 -18.11 0.14
N ASP A 19 -7.95 -17.86 0.24
CA ASP A 19 -8.74 -18.15 1.43
C ASP A 19 -8.75 -19.64 1.76
N ARG A 20 -8.89 -20.49 0.73
CA ARG A 20 -8.84 -21.94 0.89
C ARG A 20 -7.47 -22.43 1.38
N LEU A 21 -6.39 -21.91 0.83
CA LEU A 21 -5.02 -22.32 1.16
C LEU A 21 -4.53 -21.73 2.49
N ALA A 22 -5.09 -20.62 2.94
CA ALA A 22 -4.73 -19.92 4.16
C ALA A 22 -5.20 -20.63 5.44
N GLN A 23 -6.24 -21.47 5.35
CA GLN A 23 -6.80 -22.17 6.50
C GLN A 23 -5.76 -23.03 7.20
N GLY A 24 -5.55 -22.77 8.49
CA GLY A 24 -4.55 -23.47 9.32
C GLY A 24 -3.09 -23.10 9.02
N LYS A 25 -2.86 -22.05 8.22
CA LYS A 25 -1.50 -21.55 7.87
C LYS A 25 -1.30 -20.10 8.27
N GLU A 26 -1.99 -19.64 9.30
CA GLU A 26 -1.92 -18.25 9.79
C GLU A 26 -0.49 -17.85 10.20
N SER A 27 0.26 -18.79 10.79
CA SER A 27 1.66 -18.58 11.18
C SER A 27 2.56 -18.35 9.98
N LEU A 28 2.37 -19.08 8.87
CA LEU A 28 3.13 -18.86 7.64
C LEU A 28 2.82 -17.48 7.03
N LEU A 29 1.53 -17.10 7.02
CA LEU A 29 1.13 -15.76 6.56
C LEU A 29 1.70 -14.65 7.44
N ALA A 30 1.78 -14.87 8.75
CA ALA A 30 2.41 -13.93 9.67
C ALA A 30 3.90 -13.72 9.36
N ILE A 31 4.65 -14.80 9.07
CA ILE A 31 6.06 -14.74 8.65
C ILE A 31 6.23 -13.98 7.33
N ILE A 32 5.35 -14.23 6.35
CA ILE A 32 5.40 -13.50 5.06
C ILE A 32 5.17 -12.00 5.27
N ASP A 33 4.18 -11.65 6.08
CA ASP A 33 3.86 -10.25 6.39
C ASP A 33 5.00 -9.55 7.14
N GLU A 34 5.65 -10.24 8.09
CA GLU A 34 6.81 -9.73 8.83
C GLU A 34 8.00 -9.49 7.90
N ALA A 35 8.28 -10.45 7.02
CA ALA A 35 9.35 -10.32 6.02
C ALA A 35 9.09 -9.16 5.02
N GLU A 36 7.83 -8.80 4.77
CA GLU A 36 7.46 -7.69 3.89
C GLU A 36 7.46 -6.32 4.59
N LEU A 37 7.45 -6.28 5.93
CA LEU A 37 7.29 -5.02 6.68
C LEU A 37 8.36 -3.98 6.31
N SER A 38 9.63 -4.37 6.33
CA SER A 38 10.74 -3.47 6.00
C SER A 38 10.66 -2.97 4.55
N GLU A 39 10.31 -3.83 3.59
CA GLU A 39 10.12 -3.43 2.18
C GLU A 39 8.93 -2.48 2.02
N SER A 40 7.86 -2.69 2.75
CA SER A 40 6.67 -1.84 2.74
C SER A 40 6.97 -0.45 3.31
N VAL A 41 7.65 -0.39 4.46
CA VAL A 41 8.09 0.86 5.09
C VAL A 41 9.06 1.62 4.19
N PHE A 42 10.08 0.93 3.66
CA PHE A 42 11.04 1.53 2.73
C PHE A 42 10.34 2.19 1.55
N ASN A 43 9.51 1.45 0.81
CA ASN A 43 8.84 1.99 -0.37
C ASN A 43 7.93 3.17 -0.04
N SER A 44 7.18 3.08 1.06
CA SER A 44 6.27 4.15 1.46
C SER A 44 7.00 5.44 1.85
N ASN A 45 8.14 5.36 2.55
CA ASN A 45 8.95 6.52 2.89
C ASN A 45 9.74 7.05 1.68
N ALA A 46 10.26 6.18 0.81
CA ALA A 46 10.97 6.57 -0.41
C ALA A 46 10.07 7.34 -1.40
N ILE A 47 8.78 7.02 -1.48
CA ILE A 47 7.79 7.82 -2.22
C ILE A 47 7.77 9.27 -1.68
N GLU A 48 7.93 9.48 -0.38
CA GLU A 48 7.99 10.79 0.28
C GLU A 48 9.43 11.37 0.35
N ASN A 49 10.34 10.86 -0.47
CA ASN A 49 11.74 11.31 -0.60
C ASN A 49 12.64 11.01 0.61
N SER A 50 12.33 10.00 1.43
CA SER A 50 13.29 9.49 2.41
C SER A 50 14.57 9.03 1.71
N THR A 51 15.71 9.29 2.34
CA THR A 51 17.03 8.92 1.83
C THR A 51 17.45 7.51 2.24
N LEU A 52 16.70 6.86 3.13
CA LEU A 52 16.95 5.49 3.58
C LEU A 52 16.94 4.50 2.42
N THR A 53 17.93 3.63 2.39
CA THR A 53 17.91 2.42 1.56
C THR A 53 17.08 1.32 2.24
N LEU A 54 16.68 0.30 1.47
CA LEU A 54 15.99 -0.87 2.04
C LEU A 54 16.85 -1.55 3.14
N LYS A 55 18.16 -1.68 2.92
CA LYS A 55 19.08 -2.29 3.90
C LYS A 55 19.15 -1.49 5.20
N GLU A 56 19.18 -0.16 5.12
CA GLU A 56 19.16 0.70 6.31
C GLU A 56 17.81 0.63 7.03
N THR A 57 16.71 0.57 6.28
CA THR A 57 15.37 0.35 6.86
C THR A 57 15.30 -0.99 7.60
N GLU A 58 15.85 -2.07 7.02
CA GLU A 58 15.94 -3.38 7.68
C GLU A 58 16.77 -3.30 8.97
N ARG A 59 17.94 -2.66 8.96
CA ARG A 59 18.78 -2.48 10.16
C ARG A 59 18.04 -1.71 11.26
N ILE A 60 17.34 -0.63 10.91
CA ILE A 60 16.59 0.17 11.88
C ILE A 60 15.44 -0.64 12.51
N LEU A 61 14.74 -1.44 11.71
CA LEU A 61 13.52 -2.13 12.16
C LEU A 61 13.83 -3.48 12.83
N LEU A 62 14.77 -4.25 12.29
CA LEU A 62 15.03 -5.63 12.72
C LEU A 62 16.21 -5.72 13.69
N GLU A 63 17.28 -4.95 13.45
CA GLU A 63 18.51 -5.02 14.25
C GLU A 63 18.57 -3.90 15.32
N MET A 64 17.61 -2.95 15.30
CA MET A 64 17.57 -1.78 16.17
C MET A 64 18.85 -0.91 16.07
N GLU A 65 19.53 -0.99 14.93
CA GLU A 65 20.74 -0.22 14.66
C GLU A 65 20.43 1.01 13.81
N VAL A 66 20.99 2.16 14.22
CA VAL A 66 20.88 3.41 13.46
C VAL A 66 22.20 3.66 12.74
N PRO A 67 22.22 3.70 11.40
CA PRO A 67 23.41 4.07 10.65
C PRO A 67 23.88 5.49 11.00
N ARG A 68 25.19 5.73 11.06
CA ARG A 68 25.77 6.97 11.57
C ARG A 68 25.36 8.27 10.84
N HIS A 69 24.91 8.17 9.59
CA HIS A 69 24.61 9.32 8.74
C HIS A 69 23.12 9.49 8.46
N VAL A 70 22.24 8.72 9.13
CA VAL A 70 20.79 8.80 8.92
C VAL A 70 20.21 9.92 9.80
N PRO A 71 19.41 10.85 9.24
CA PRO A 71 18.69 11.82 10.03
C PRO A 71 17.77 11.15 11.05
N VAL A 72 17.79 11.61 12.30
CA VAL A 72 16.94 11.05 13.38
C VAL A 72 15.47 11.06 13.00
N ARG A 73 15.02 12.08 12.26
CA ARG A 73 13.65 12.16 11.73
C ARG A 73 13.30 10.93 10.89
N GLU A 74 14.16 10.50 9.96
CA GLU A 74 13.90 9.35 9.09
C GLU A 74 13.85 8.04 9.86
N VAL A 75 14.63 7.94 10.96
CA VAL A 75 14.55 6.79 11.89
C VAL A 75 13.15 6.72 12.52
N PHE A 76 12.64 7.84 13.04
CA PHE A 76 11.28 7.90 13.59
C PHE A 76 10.22 7.63 12.52
N GLU A 77 10.37 8.17 11.31
CA GLU A 77 9.46 7.92 10.19
C GLU A 77 9.38 6.43 9.85
N ALA A 78 10.51 5.72 9.84
CA ALA A 78 10.54 4.28 9.60
C ALA A 78 9.88 3.49 10.75
N LYS A 79 10.27 3.75 11.99
CA LYS A 79 9.75 3.05 13.18
C LYS A 79 8.25 3.31 13.40
N ASN A 80 7.82 4.56 13.26
CA ASN A 80 6.42 4.93 13.43
C ASN A 80 5.55 4.28 12.35
N LEU A 81 5.98 4.31 11.08
CA LEU A 81 5.24 3.70 9.99
C LEU A 81 5.14 2.18 10.16
N ALA A 82 6.22 1.49 10.57
CA ALA A 82 6.17 0.07 10.89
C ALA A 82 5.15 -0.22 11.99
N ARG A 83 5.19 0.53 13.08
CA ARG A 83 4.24 0.41 14.20
C ARG A 83 2.78 0.64 13.78
N VAL A 84 2.52 1.63 12.91
CA VAL A 84 1.18 1.88 12.36
C VAL A 84 0.73 0.72 11.47
N MET A 85 1.60 0.16 10.63
CA MET A 85 1.28 -0.99 9.77
C MET A 85 0.96 -2.24 10.60
N GLU A 86 1.71 -2.52 11.66
CA GLU A 86 1.43 -3.63 12.57
C GLU A 86 0.12 -3.42 13.34
N TYR A 87 -0.12 -2.22 13.84
CA TYR A 87 -1.38 -1.87 14.51
C TYR A 87 -2.58 -2.07 13.56
N THR A 88 -2.49 -1.56 12.34
CA THR A 88 -3.57 -1.74 11.35
C THR A 88 -3.78 -3.20 10.98
N LYS A 89 -2.71 -4.00 10.90
CA LYS A 89 -2.81 -5.45 10.67
C LYS A 89 -3.61 -6.13 11.79
N SER A 90 -3.37 -5.77 13.04
CA SER A 90 -4.03 -6.38 14.19
C SER A 90 -5.49 -5.93 14.38
N LYS A 91 -5.86 -4.74 13.89
CA LYS A 91 -7.17 -4.12 14.17
C LYS A 91 -8.13 -4.09 12.98
N ALA A 92 -7.64 -4.22 11.75
CA ALA A 92 -8.45 -3.99 10.55
C ALA A 92 -9.72 -4.86 10.46
N GLN A 93 -9.70 -6.09 10.95
CA GLN A 93 -10.87 -6.98 10.90
C GLN A 93 -11.93 -6.63 11.95
N ALA A 94 -11.51 -6.10 13.11
CA ALA A 94 -12.39 -5.82 14.24
C ALA A 94 -12.87 -4.37 14.30
N ALA A 95 -12.15 -3.43 13.67
CA ALA A 95 -12.42 -2.01 13.76
C ALA A 95 -12.97 -1.44 12.45
N GLU A 96 -13.78 -0.38 12.56
CA GLU A 96 -14.20 0.42 11.42
C GLU A 96 -13.21 1.56 11.15
N LEU A 97 -13.09 1.95 9.88
CA LEU A 97 -12.36 3.15 9.51
C LEU A 97 -13.24 4.37 9.87
N SER A 98 -12.89 5.05 10.95
CA SER A 98 -13.56 6.26 11.41
C SER A 98 -12.58 7.44 11.46
N LEU A 99 -13.09 8.65 11.72
CA LEU A 99 -12.24 9.82 11.95
C LEU A 99 -11.29 9.58 13.13
N GLU A 100 -11.79 9.02 14.23
CA GLU A 100 -11.01 8.73 15.43
C GLU A 100 -9.87 7.74 15.11
N MET A 101 -10.16 6.70 14.32
CA MET A 101 -9.14 5.75 13.89
C MET A 101 -8.07 6.46 13.02
N ILE A 102 -8.47 7.29 12.07
CA ILE A 102 -7.55 8.04 11.21
C ILE A 102 -6.67 8.98 12.05
N LEU A 103 -7.24 9.69 13.02
CA LEU A 103 -6.50 10.58 13.93
C LEU A 103 -5.53 9.80 14.82
N LEU A 104 -5.95 8.63 15.34
CA LEU A 104 -5.07 7.76 16.13
C LEU A 104 -3.88 7.26 15.30
N LEU A 105 -4.13 6.77 14.09
CA LEU A 105 -3.07 6.30 13.18
C LEU A 105 -2.11 7.45 12.84
N HIS A 106 -2.62 8.65 12.59
CA HIS A 106 -1.78 9.83 12.35
C HIS A 106 -0.97 10.23 13.58
N LYS A 107 -1.55 10.15 14.79
CA LYS A 107 -0.83 10.39 16.04
C LYS A 107 0.36 9.43 16.20
N MET A 108 0.15 8.16 15.88
CA MET A 108 1.22 7.15 15.92
C MET A 108 2.29 7.42 14.84
N LEU A 109 1.89 7.89 13.65
CA LEU A 109 2.79 8.12 12.51
C LEU A 109 3.71 9.33 12.73
N ILE A 110 3.18 10.41 13.31
CA ILE A 110 3.87 11.71 13.43
C ILE A 110 4.43 11.95 14.85
N GLY A 111 4.06 11.14 15.83
CA GLY A 111 4.56 11.24 17.20
C GLY A 111 6.10 11.20 17.26
N ASN A 112 6.70 12.01 18.11
CA ASN A 112 8.14 12.23 18.23
C ASN A 112 8.83 12.84 16.98
N ILE A 113 8.05 13.16 15.93
CA ILE A 113 8.55 13.90 14.76
C ILE A 113 8.07 15.34 14.85
N ASN A 114 6.76 15.53 15.08
CA ASN A 114 6.13 16.83 15.32
C ASN A 114 4.83 16.63 16.12
N ASP A 115 4.93 16.63 17.43
CA ASP A 115 3.80 16.37 18.33
C ASP A 115 2.72 17.45 18.27
N ALA A 116 3.07 18.67 17.82
CA ALA A 116 2.09 19.77 17.70
C ALA A 116 1.00 19.50 16.65
N ILE A 117 1.30 18.69 15.63
CA ILE A 117 0.36 18.35 14.55
C ILE A 117 -0.09 16.88 14.62
N ALA A 118 0.49 16.08 15.50
CA ALA A 118 0.22 14.65 15.57
C ALA A 118 -1.23 14.38 16.05
N GLY A 119 -1.99 13.62 15.27
CA GLY A 119 -3.33 13.18 15.63
C GLY A 119 -4.41 14.24 15.53
N ARG A 120 -4.20 15.30 14.78
CA ARG A 120 -5.21 16.31 14.47
C ARG A 120 -5.22 16.71 13.01
N PHE A 121 -6.37 17.06 12.49
CA PHE A 121 -6.49 17.70 11.18
C PHE A 121 -5.92 19.12 11.20
N ARG A 122 -5.68 19.67 10.01
CA ARG A 122 -5.31 21.06 9.82
C ARG A 122 -6.39 21.98 10.38
N THR A 123 -5.98 23.06 11.03
CA THR A 123 -6.86 24.07 11.61
C THR A 123 -6.70 25.41 10.85
N THR A 124 -7.55 26.37 11.18
CA THR A 124 -7.56 27.73 10.58
C THR A 124 -6.13 28.30 10.47
N GLY A 125 -5.76 28.75 9.28
CA GLY A 125 -4.43 29.25 8.97
C GLY A 125 -3.42 28.20 8.50
N GLU A 126 -3.69 26.92 8.65
CA GLU A 126 -2.81 25.83 8.20
C GLU A 126 -3.13 25.39 6.76
N TYR A 127 -2.83 26.25 5.79
CA TYR A 127 -2.99 25.95 4.37
C TYR A 127 -1.82 25.08 3.87
N VAL A 128 -2.14 24.08 3.03
CA VAL A 128 -1.14 23.15 2.48
C VAL A 128 -1.20 23.17 0.95
N ARG A 129 -0.02 23.13 0.34
CA ARG A 129 0.16 23.02 -1.10
C ARG A 129 1.05 21.82 -1.43
N VAL A 130 0.61 20.99 -2.38
CA VAL A 130 1.34 19.82 -2.87
C VAL A 130 1.58 20.00 -4.38
N GLY A 131 2.80 20.32 -4.77
CA GLY A 131 3.10 20.70 -6.15
C GLY A 131 2.27 21.90 -6.61
N THR A 132 1.38 21.68 -7.59
CA THR A 132 0.44 22.71 -8.09
C THR A 132 -0.95 22.63 -7.43
N HIS A 133 -1.22 21.60 -6.64
CA HIS A 133 -2.49 21.43 -5.95
C HIS A 133 -2.50 22.23 -4.64
N ILE A 134 -3.48 23.11 -4.50
CA ILE A 134 -3.79 23.78 -3.23
C ILE A 134 -4.91 22.98 -2.58
N ALA A 135 -4.64 22.42 -1.40
CA ALA A 135 -5.63 21.68 -0.65
C ALA A 135 -6.80 22.57 -0.21
N PRO A 136 -8.01 22.03 -0.02
CA PRO A 136 -9.15 22.77 0.49
C PRO A 136 -8.83 23.54 1.77
N ALA A 137 -9.59 24.62 2.05
CA ALA A 137 -9.43 25.39 3.27
C ALA A 137 -9.59 24.48 4.52
N PRO A 138 -8.80 24.70 5.58
CA PRO A 138 -8.79 23.84 6.77
C PRO A 138 -10.16 23.67 7.40
N GLU A 139 -11.00 24.69 7.34
CA GLU A 139 -12.35 24.72 7.93
C GLU A 139 -13.28 23.66 7.33
N HIS A 140 -13.01 23.19 6.11
CA HIS A 140 -13.82 22.18 5.42
C HIS A 140 -13.32 20.74 5.61
N VAL A 141 -12.12 20.56 6.18
CA VAL A 141 -11.45 19.26 6.23
C VAL A 141 -12.29 18.21 6.95
N VAL A 142 -12.83 18.52 8.13
CA VAL A 142 -13.61 17.55 8.92
C VAL A 142 -14.83 17.09 8.12
N GLN A 143 -15.61 18.04 7.59
CA GLN A 143 -16.82 17.74 6.82
C GLN A 143 -16.51 16.92 5.56
N MET A 144 -15.42 17.24 4.86
CA MET A 144 -14.99 16.51 3.67
C MET A 144 -14.57 15.08 4.03
N MET A 145 -13.84 14.89 5.12
CA MET A 145 -13.43 13.56 5.60
C MET A 145 -14.64 12.71 6.01
N GLU A 146 -15.61 13.27 6.72
CA GLU A 146 -16.88 12.59 7.03
C GLU A 146 -17.63 12.19 5.75
N THR A 147 -17.62 13.06 4.75
CA THR A 147 -18.29 12.81 3.47
C THR A 147 -17.67 11.62 2.75
N ILE A 148 -16.34 11.57 2.58
CA ILE A 148 -15.70 10.45 1.89
C ILE A 148 -15.82 9.13 2.65
N LEU A 149 -15.84 9.15 3.98
CA LEU A 149 -16.10 7.95 4.80
C LEU A 149 -17.53 7.43 4.58
N ARG A 150 -18.51 8.32 4.59
CA ARG A 150 -19.92 7.98 4.34
C ARG A 150 -20.12 7.46 2.91
N GLU A 151 -19.54 8.12 1.90
CA GLU A 151 -19.59 7.67 0.50
C GLU A 151 -18.98 6.28 0.34
N PHE A 152 -17.80 6.04 0.94
CA PHE A 152 -17.16 4.74 0.92
C PHE A 152 -18.02 3.64 1.54
N ALA A 153 -18.64 3.92 2.69
CA ALA A 153 -19.50 2.96 3.38
C ALA A 153 -20.80 2.67 2.59
N ALA A 154 -21.38 3.70 1.95
CA ALA A 154 -22.63 3.61 1.21
C ALA A 154 -22.47 2.97 -0.18
N ASP A 155 -21.28 3.00 -0.77
CA ASP A 155 -21.06 2.50 -2.12
C ASP A 155 -21.21 0.97 -2.20
N ARG A 156 -22.28 0.51 -2.84
CA ARG A 156 -22.59 -0.92 -3.10
C ARG A 156 -22.42 -1.31 -4.57
N ILE A 157 -22.06 -0.35 -5.43
CA ILE A 157 -22.04 -0.52 -6.88
C ILE A 157 -20.63 -0.83 -7.40
N ASN A 158 -19.65 -0.06 -6.90
CA ASN A 158 -18.29 -0.17 -7.40
C ASN A 158 -17.55 -1.36 -6.79
N TYR A 159 -16.63 -1.91 -7.58
CA TYR A 159 -15.77 -2.98 -7.11
C TYR A 159 -14.87 -2.48 -5.97
N PHE A 160 -14.56 -3.35 -5.01
CA PHE A 160 -13.89 -2.90 -3.78
C PHE A 160 -12.52 -2.23 -4.02
N THR A 161 -11.73 -2.69 -5.03
CA THR A 161 -10.46 -2.04 -5.37
C THR A 161 -10.66 -0.65 -5.95
N ASP A 162 -11.74 -0.44 -6.71
CA ASP A 162 -12.10 0.86 -7.29
C ASP A 162 -12.54 1.84 -6.19
N LYS A 163 -13.31 1.35 -5.21
CA LYS A 163 -13.71 2.14 -4.03
C LYS A 163 -12.50 2.58 -3.20
N ILE A 164 -11.58 1.65 -2.94
CA ILE A 164 -10.35 1.93 -2.18
C ILE A 164 -9.48 2.96 -2.91
N ALA A 165 -9.32 2.80 -4.23
CA ALA A 165 -8.58 3.74 -5.07
C ALA A 165 -9.21 5.14 -5.06
N LYS A 166 -10.55 5.22 -5.21
CA LYS A 166 -11.28 6.49 -5.13
C LYS A 166 -11.11 7.15 -3.77
N PHE A 167 -11.29 6.39 -2.69
CA PHE A 167 -11.11 6.92 -1.34
C PHE A 167 -9.70 7.51 -1.14
N HIS A 168 -8.68 6.81 -1.61
CA HIS A 168 -7.30 7.29 -1.52
C HIS A 168 -7.08 8.59 -2.31
N LEU A 169 -7.64 8.70 -3.52
CA LEU A 169 -7.57 9.92 -4.34
C LEU A 169 -8.32 11.10 -3.70
N ASP A 170 -9.48 10.84 -3.09
CA ASP A 170 -10.23 11.87 -2.36
C ASP A 170 -9.47 12.31 -1.10
N PHE A 171 -8.91 11.36 -0.33
CA PHE A 171 -8.10 11.64 0.84
C PHE A 171 -6.88 12.53 0.49
N GLU A 172 -6.15 12.19 -0.57
CA GLU A 172 -5.02 12.99 -1.04
C GLU A 172 -5.44 14.35 -1.61
N THR A 173 -6.65 14.46 -2.17
CA THR A 173 -7.22 15.74 -2.63
C THR A 173 -7.56 16.64 -1.44
N ILE A 174 -8.15 16.10 -0.39
CA ILE A 174 -8.45 16.83 0.87
C ILE A 174 -7.17 17.22 1.59
N HIS A 175 -6.18 16.34 1.60
CA HIS A 175 -4.90 16.52 2.26
C HIS A 175 -5.06 16.97 3.72
N PRO A 176 -5.70 16.15 4.57
CA PRO A 176 -6.28 16.60 5.83
C PRO A 176 -5.26 16.98 6.92
N PHE A 177 -3.99 16.63 6.75
CA PHE A 177 -2.93 16.85 7.72
C PHE A 177 -1.87 17.84 7.22
N CYS A 178 -1.11 18.43 8.13
CA CYS A 178 0.03 19.29 7.78
C CYS A 178 1.23 18.47 7.26
N ASP A 179 1.37 17.21 7.66
CA ASP A 179 2.43 16.27 7.23
C ASP A 179 1.88 14.84 7.26
N GLY A 180 2.50 13.91 6.52
CA GLY A 180 2.22 12.48 6.58
C GLY A 180 1.00 12.01 5.77
N ASN A 181 0.37 12.84 4.95
CA ASN A 181 -0.82 12.46 4.18
C ASN A 181 -0.57 11.25 3.27
N GLY A 182 0.47 11.27 2.44
CA GLY A 182 0.77 10.18 1.54
C GLY A 182 1.00 8.84 2.26
N ARG A 183 1.73 8.86 3.38
CA ARG A 183 1.94 7.66 4.22
C ARG A 183 0.62 7.18 4.82
N MET A 184 -0.20 8.10 5.34
CA MET A 184 -1.53 7.78 5.87
C MET A 184 -2.45 7.22 4.80
N GLY A 185 -2.48 7.81 3.61
CA GLY A 185 -3.30 7.30 2.50
C GLY A 185 -2.95 5.85 2.15
N ARG A 186 -1.66 5.50 2.09
CA ARG A 186 -1.21 4.12 1.83
C ARG A 186 -1.49 3.17 3.00
N VAL A 187 -1.42 3.63 4.23
CA VAL A 187 -1.87 2.87 5.42
C VAL A 187 -3.37 2.58 5.33
N ILE A 188 -4.19 3.57 4.97
CA ILE A 188 -5.64 3.42 4.85
C ILE A 188 -6.01 2.43 3.73
N ILE A 189 -5.33 2.45 2.58
CA ILE A 189 -5.51 1.41 1.54
C ILE A 189 -5.35 0.02 2.15
N ASN A 190 -4.27 -0.20 2.88
CA ASN A 190 -3.97 -1.51 3.48
C ASN A 190 -4.95 -1.87 4.61
N PHE A 191 -5.40 -0.91 5.40
CA PHE A 191 -6.45 -1.11 6.39
C PHE A 191 -7.75 -1.61 5.73
N GLN A 192 -8.20 -0.93 4.66
CA GLN A 192 -9.42 -1.29 3.94
C GLN A 192 -9.33 -2.66 3.27
N LEU A 193 -8.17 -3.00 2.66
CA LEU A 193 -7.94 -4.33 2.08
C LEU A 193 -7.98 -5.43 3.14
N ARG A 194 -7.30 -5.24 4.26
CA ARG A 194 -7.27 -6.22 5.37
C ARG A 194 -8.65 -6.40 6.01
N ARG A 195 -9.43 -5.32 6.13
CA ARG A 195 -10.81 -5.39 6.60
C ARG A 195 -11.69 -6.27 5.72
N LEU A 196 -11.40 -6.34 4.42
CA LEU A 196 -12.07 -7.21 3.45
C LEU A 196 -11.44 -8.62 3.38
N GLY A 197 -10.59 -8.99 4.33
CA GLY A 197 -9.89 -10.26 4.34
C GLY A 197 -8.84 -10.43 3.23
N SER A 198 -8.48 -9.35 2.54
CA SER A 198 -7.44 -9.37 1.51
C SER A 198 -6.06 -9.06 2.12
N PRO A 199 -4.98 -9.59 1.55
CA PRO A 199 -3.64 -9.25 2.01
C PRO A 199 -3.31 -7.77 1.74
N GLY A 200 -2.32 -7.23 2.48
CA GLY A 200 -1.79 -5.90 2.21
C GLY A 200 -1.04 -5.83 0.88
N ILE A 201 -0.85 -4.61 0.40
CA ILE A 201 -0.13 -4.31 -0.85
C ILE A 201 1.05 -3.38 -0.60
N ILE A 202 2.02 -3.39 -1.49
CA ILE A 202 3.12 -2.43 -1.52
C ILE A 202 3.01 -1.59 -2.79
N ILE A 203 2.77 -0.28 -2.63
CA ILE A 203 2.96 0.69 -3.72
C ILE A 203 4.45 1.01 -3.75
N ARG A 204 5.10 0.77 -4.90
CA ARG A 204 6.55 0.80 -4.98
C ARG A 204 7.09 2.16 -5.42
N ASP A 205 8.18 2.58 -4.80
CA ASP A 205 8.86 3.83 -5.15
C ASP A 205 9.25 3.89 -6.63
N LYS A 206 9.70 2.79 -7.22
CA LYS A 206 9.99 2.71 -8.66
C LYS A 206 8.82 3.06 -9.58
N GLU A 207 7.59 3.02 -9.06
CA GLU A 207 6.35 3.36 -9.77
C GLU A 207 5.81 4.76 -9.37
N LYS A 208 6.56 5.51 -8.56
CA LYS A 208 6.22 6.83 -8.02
C LYS A 208 5.71 7.80 -9.08
N ARG A 209 6.32 7.82 -10.26
CA ARG A 209 5.90 8.71 -11.36
C ARG A 209 4.46 8.44 -11.80
N VAL A 210 4.08 7.16 -11.95
CA VAL A 210 2.72 6.78 -12.34
C VAL A 210 1.73 7.02 -11.20
N TYR A 211 2.16 6.76 -9.97
CA TYR A 211 1.39 7.02 -8.77
C TYR A 211 1.03 8.50 -8.64
N TYR A 212 2.00 9.42 -8.76
CA TYR A 212 1.71 10.86 -8.72
C TYR A 212 0.95 11.37 -9.95
N ALA A 213 1.15 10.78 -11.12
CA ALA A 213 0.36 11.13 -12.31
C ALA A 213 -1.14 10.86 -12.10
N SER A 214 -1.50 9.81 -11.33
CA SER A 214 -2.90 9.50 -11.02
C SER A 214 -3.63 10.59 -10.24
N PHE A 215 -2.93 11.31 -9.35
CA PHE A 215 -3.50 12.46 -8.63
C PHE A 215 -3.80 13.63 -9.57
N ASN A 216 -2.90 13.89 -10.51
CA ASN A 216 -3.12 14.94 -11.51
C ASN A 216 -4.28 14.61 -12.46
N GLU A 217 -4.42 13.34 -12.86
CA GLU A 217 -5.55 12.86 -13.67
C GLU A 217 -6.87 13.01 -12.90
N TYR A 218 -6.87 12.64 -11.62
CA TYR A 218 -8.05 12.76 -10.77
C TYR A 218 -8.44 14.20 -10.49
N SER A 219 -7.48 15.06 -10.20
CA SER A 219 -7.71 16.49 -9.96
C SER A 219 -8.35 17.16 -11.18
N LYS A 220 -7.86 16.86 -12.40
CA LYS A 220 -8.31 17.50 -13.64
C LYS A 220 -9.65 16.96 -14.16
N ALA A 221 -9.86 15.64 -14.11
CA ALA A 221 -10.95 14.97 -14.81
C ALA A 221 -11.74 13.98 -13.94
N LYS A 222 -11.48 13.92 -12.64
CA LYS A 222 -12.02 12.88 -11.72
C LYS A 222 -11.79 11.45 -12.25
N ASN A 223 -10.72 11.25 -13.03
CA ASN A 223 -10.35 9.97 -13.60
C ASN A 223 -9.53 9.14 -12.59
N ALA A 224 -10.15 8.13 -11.99
CA ALA A 224 -9.53 7.24 -11.01
C ALA A 224 -8.80 6.02 -11.63
N LYS A 225 -8.91 5.81 -12.94
CA LYS A 225 -8.49 4.56 -13.63
C LYS A 225 -7.03 4.17 -13.36
N THR A 226 -6.13 5.12 -13.32
CA THR A 226 -4.70 4.86 -13.08
C THR A 226 -4.48 4.34 -11.66
N MET A 227 -5.11 4.97 -10.64
CA MET A 227 -5.01 4.50 -9.25
C MET A 227 -5.71 3.14 -9.04
N GLU A 228 -6.89 2.96 -9.63
CA GLU A 228 -7.60 1.68 -9.62
C GLU A 228 -6.72 0.55 -10.18
N LYS A 229 -6.01 0.81 -11.29
CA LYS A 229 -5.05 -0.13 -11.85
C LYS A 229 -3.86 -0.39 -10.93
N ILE A 230 -3.32 0.62 -10.27
CA ILE A 230 -2.21 0.47 -9.31
C ILE A 230 -2.64 -0.45 -8.16
N VAL A 231 -3.77 -0.16 -7.53
CA VAL A 231 -4.29 -0.97 -6.39
C VAL A 231 -4.58 -2.41 -6.84
N THR A 232 -5.21 -2.57 -7.99
CA THR A 232 -5.58 -3.88 -8.54
C THR A 232 -4.35 -4.74 -8.86
N LEU A 233 -3.34 -4.20 -9.55
CA LEU A 233 -2.11 -4.94 -9.88
C LEU A 233 -1.30 -5.27 -8.63
N ALA A 234 -1.19 -4.35 -7.67
CA ALA A 234 -0.49 -4.60 -6.42
C ALA A 234 -1.18 -5.68 -5.58
N LEU A 235 -2.53 -5.71 -5.57
CA LEU A 235 -3.28 -6.78 -4.90
C LEU A 235 -3.08 -8.13 -5.59
N THR A 236 -3.13 -8.17 -6.90
CA THR A 236 -2.88 -9.41 -7.67
C THR A 236 -1.47 -9.95 -7.40
N GLU A 237 -0.46 -9.07 -7.40
CA GLU A 237 0.93 -9.44 -7.05
C GLU A 237 1.01 -10.01 -5.62
N SER A 238 0.34 -9.37 -4.67
CA SER A 238 0.31 -9.80 -3.27
C SER A 238 -0.37 -11.17 -3.08
N LEU A 239 -1.46 -11.42 -3.81
CA LEU A 239 -2.13 -12.72 -3.82
C LEU A 239 -1.25 -13.80 -4.46
N HIS A 240 -0.65 -13.55 -5.62
CA HIS A 240 0.27 -14.49 -6.25
C HIS A 240 1.42 -14.90 -5.33
N LYS A 241 2.04 -13.93 -4.65
CA LYS A 241 3.09 -14.23 -3.68
C LYS A 241 2.61 -15.19 -2.60
N ARG A 242 1.51 -14.87 -1.94
CA ARG A 242 1.00 -15.67 -0.82
C ARG A 242 0.55 -17.06 -1.24
N ILE A 243 -0.13 -17.16 -2.40
CA ILE A 243 -0.53 -18.45 -2.96
C ILE A 243 0.69 -19.33 -3.26
N THR A 244 1.75 -18.76 -3.84
CA THR A 244 3.02 -19.47 -4.09
C THR A 244 3.61 -20.06 -2.81
N TYR A 245 3.69 -19.27 -1.73
CA TYR A 245 4.17 -19.74 -0.43
C TYR A 245 3.24 -20.79 0.20
N LEU A 246 1.94 -20.55 0.14
CA LEU A 246 0.93 -21.45 0.71
C LEU A 246 0.89 -22.82 0.01
N ARG A 247 1.24 -22.86 -1.28
CA ARG A 247 1.40 -24.10 -2.06
C ARG A 247 2.72 -24.80 -1.81
N GLY A 248 3.69 -24.13 -1.14
CA GLY A 248 5.04 -24.68 -0.95
C GLY A 248 5.84 -24.80 -2.25
N GLU A 249 5.55 -23.96 -3.25
CA GLU A 249 6.24 -23.99 -4.53
C GLU A 249 7.71 -23.53 -4.40
N LYS A 250 8.60 -24.09 -5.21
CA LYS A 250 9.97 -23.63 -5.27
C LYS A 250 10.04 -22.25 -5.93
N ILE A 251 10.55 -21.26 -5.19
CA ILE A 251 10.64 -19.89 -5.67
C ILE A 251 11.95 -19.71 -6.46
N THR A 252 11.85 -19.14 -7.65
CA THR A 252 13.00 -18.81 -8.51
C THR A 252 12.86 -17.38 -9.05
N THR A 253 13.98 -16.78 -9.50
CA THR A 253 13.93 -15.47 -10.17
C THR A 253 13.37 -15.60 -11.59
N LEU A 254 12.70 -14.55 -12.10
CA LEU A 254 12.29 -14.55 -13.51
C LEU A 254 13.48 -14.65 -14.46
N ALA A 255 14.66 -14.17 -14.07
CA ALA A 255 15.87 -14.29 -14.86
C ALA A 255 16.30 -15.76 -15.01
N ASP A 256 16.27 -16.52 -13.92
CA ASP A 256 16.60 -17.96 -13.96
C ASP A 256 15.53 -18.77 -14.69
N CYS A 257 14.25 -18.40 -14.50
CA CYS A 257 13.15 -19.00 -15.26
C CYS A 257 13.28 -18.75 -16.77
N ALA A 258 13.68 -17.55 -17.18
CA ALA A 258 13.94 -17.21 -18.58
C ALA A 258 15.04 -18.06 -19.20
N LYS A 259 16.18 -18.20 -18.48
CA LYS A 259 17.32 -19.01 -18.92
C LYS A 259 16.93 -20.48 -19.11
N LYS A 260 16.24 -21.08 -18.13
CA LYS A 260 15.82 -22.49 -18.20
C LYS A 260 14.77 -22.76 -19.27
N GLY A 261 13.84 -21.84 -19.44
CA GLY A 261 12.71 -21.98 -20.39
C GLY A 261 13.00 -21.44 -21.79
N GLN A 262 14.23 -20.99 -22.10
CA GLN A 262 14.61 -20.36 -23.37
C GLN A 262 13.65 -19.24 -23.79
N LYS A 263 13.13 -18.48 -22.82
CA LYS A 263 12.18 -17.38 -23.03
C LYS A 263 12.89 -16.03 -22.88
N SER A 264 12.43 -15.03 -23.64
CA SER A 264 12.90 -13.66 -23.45
C SER A 264 12.57 -13.15 -22.05
N ILE A 265 13.58 -12.69 -21.32
CA ILE A 265 13.38 -12.05 -20.00
C ILE A 265 12.47 -10.83 -20.09
N ASN A 266 12.55 -10.04 -21.16
CA ASN A 266 11.69 -8.87 -21.36
C ASN A 266 10.22 -9.26 -21.51
N THR A 267 9.93 -10.37 -22.19
CA THR A 267 8.57 -10.92 -22.30
C THR A 267 8.02 -11.31 -20.93
N LEU A 268 8.83 -12.02 -20.13
CA LEU A 268 8.42 -12.41 -18.77
C LEU A 268 8.24 -11.20 -17.84
N LEU A 269 9.14 -10.21 -17.90
CA LEU A 269 9.02 -8.99 -17.11
C LEU A 269 7.76 -8.19 -17.49
N ASN A 270 7.42 -8.11 -18.77
CA ASN A 270 6.19 -7.44 -19.21
C ASN A 270 4.94 -8.20 -18.77
N ALA A 271 4.95 -9.54 -18.82
CA ALA A 271 3.86 -10.36 -18.31
C ALA A 271 3.71 -10.21 -16.78
N ALA A 272 4.82 -10.20 -16.04
CA ALA A 272 4.83 -9.98 -14.60
C ALA A 272 4.26 -8.60 -14.21
N ARG A 273 4.68 -7.53 -14.88
CA ARG A 273 4.14 -6.17 -14.65
C ARG A 273 2.65 -6.06 -14.92
N ARG A 274 2.14 -6.84 -15.86
CA ARG A 274 0.70 -6.91 -16.19
C ARG A 274 -0.06 -7.91 -15.32
N GLN A 275 0.65 -8.66 -14.48
CA GLN A 275 0.09 -9.74 -13.66
C GLN A 275 -0.67 -10.80 -14.50
N THR A 276 -0.17 -11.09 -15.70
CA THR A 276 -0.68 -12.16 -16.57
C THR A 276 0.03 -13.50 -16.33
N ILE A 277 1.03 -13.51 -15.47
CA ILE A 277 1.69 -14.69 -14.90
C ILE A 277 1.75 -14.54 -13.38
N PRO A 278 1.81 -15.63 -12.59
CA PRO A 278 1.80 -15.58 -11.13
C PRO A 278 3.16 -15.14 -10.56
N ALA A 279 3.63 -13.98 -10.99
CA ALA A 279 4.90 -13.41 -10.55
C ALA A 279 4.69 -12.33 -9.49
N PHE A 280 5.65 -12.22 -8.59
CA PHE A 280 5.67 -11.25 -7.49
C PHE A 280 7.08 -10.73 -7.24
N ARG A 281 7.20 -9.64 -6.50
CA ARG A 281 8.49 -9.07 -6.12
C ARG A 281 8.82 -9.33 -4.66
N GLU A 282 10.09 -9.58 -4.40
CA GLU A 282 10.68 -9.55 -3.07
C GLU A 282 11.97 -8.75 -3.13
N LYS A 283 12.08 -7.75 -2.28
CA LYS A 283 13.20 -6.81 -2.25
C LYS A 283 13.50 -6.22 -3.63
N GLY A 284 12.42 -5.94 -4.38
CA GLY A 284 12.49 -5.37 -5.74
C GLY A 284 12.86 -6.36 -6.86
N VAL A 285 13.09 -7.64 -6.56
CA VAL A 285 13.43 -8.69 -7.55
C VAL A 285 12.17 -9.47 -7.92
N TRP A 286 11.90 -9.61 -9.23
CA TRP A 286 10.80 -10.43 -9.73
C TRP A 286 11.08 -11.92 -9.58
N LYS A 287 10.15 -12.62 -8.98
CA LYS A 287 10.18 -14.06 -8.69
C LYS A 287 8.89 -14.74 -9.15
N ILE A 288 8.92 -16.05 -9.26
CA ILE A 288 7.79 -16.89 -9.61
C ILE A 288 7.92 -18.24 -8.89
N GLY A 289 6.77 -18.81 -8.52
CA GLY A 289 6.71 -20.18 -8.05
C GLY A 289 6.85 -21.18 -9.21
N VAL A 290 7.57 -22.26 -8.97
CA VAL A 290 7.69 -23.39 -9.90
C VAL A 290 7.20 -24.63 -9.16
N TYR A 291 6.21 -25.28 -9.74
CA TYR A 291 5.73 -26.55 -9.20
C TYR A 291 6.88 -27.57 -9.26
N ASN A 292 7.17 -28.19 -8.15
CA ASN A 292 8.09 -29.32 -8.07
C ASN A 292 7.21 -30.57 -7.99
N PRO A 293 7.15 -31.40 -9.03
CA PRO A 293 6.32 -32.58 -9.03
C PRO A 293 6.74 -33.60 -7.97
#